data_7cf58fd51e1499bbf90dcb440829717b
#
_entry.id   7cf58fd51e1499bbf90dcb440829717b
#
_cell.length_a   1.000
_cell.length_b   1.000
_cell.length_c   1.000
_cell.angle_alpha   90.00
_cell.angle_beta   90.00
_cell.angle_gamma   90.00
#
_symmetry.space_group_name_H-M   'P 1'
#
loop_
_entity.id
_entity.type
_entity.pdbx_description
1 polymer ?
#
loop_
_entity_poly.entity_id
_entity_poly.type
_entity_poly.pdbx_seq_one_letter_code
_entity_poly.pdbx_strand_id
1 'polypeptide(L)'
;TKIIATVAPSHDVKYSSKLEQAMIDDIQIKKIKAGVLLGIRDQNMYKEVKKIVATIRVNGILDQSQAFVACQGVDEILPINDDLIYHYKKKINAKSTDGKVDYSKRGFVLAVEKDECIIEYIKPQTGTPGRNCRGLFIPVKEPRKDNETPIGITANILKKENENSIKYIANQGGYVNFDKGTYDIQDQMEINEISFRSTGSIDANVTSNIKINIKEKDILKDAIGAGMSVETTELVVQGNIGSGAKIKAKVVEIGGQTHQSAYIESDKITIAVHRGEANGKEIEIDRLEGGRVIGEVVHVKQMI
;
A
#
# COMPACT_ATOMS: atom_id res chain seq x y z
N THR A 1 -23.86 -11.21 -21.48
CA THR A 1 -25.02 -11.09 -22.37
C THR A 1 -26.26 -11.69 -21.73
N LYS A 2 -27.39 -10.95 -21.72
CA LYS A 2 -28.69 -11.43 -21.20
C LYS A 2 -29.80 -11.20 -22.23
N ILE A 3 -30.74 -12.12 -22.32
CA ILE A 3 -31.99 -11.97 -23.09
C ILE A 3 -33.14 -11.94 -22.10
N ILE A 4 -33.91 -10.89 -22.17
CA ILE A 4 -35.05 -10.66 -21.29
C ILE A 4 -36.33 -11.01 -22.08
N ALA A 5 -37.16 -11.87 -21.52
CA ALA A 5 -38.50 -12.09 -21.96
C ALA A 5 -39.46 -11.21 -21.14
N THR A 6 -40.40 -10.57 -21.81
CA THR A 6 -41.43 -9.78 -21.17
C THR A 6 -42.79 -10.38 -21.52
N VAL A 7 -43.54 -10.73 -20.49
CA VAL A 7 -44.93 -11.17 -20.63
C VAL A 7 -45.83 -9.96 -20.38
N ALA A 8 -46.55 -9.51 -21.38
CA ALA A 8 -47.43 -8.37 -21.26
C ALA A 8 -48.67 -8.72 -20.39
N PRO A 9 -49.33 -7.73 -19.78
CA PRO A 9 -50.60 -7.93 -19.10
C PRO A 9 -51.64 -8.48 -20.07
N SER A 10 -52.47 -9.41 -19.60
CA SER A 10 -53.55 -9.96 -20.40
C SER A 10 -54.74 -10.31 -19.54
N HIS A 11 -55.90 -9.85 -19.98
CA HIS A 11 -57.21 -10.17 -19.38
C HIS A 11 -57.88 -11.36 -20.07
N ASP A 12 -57.41 -11.76 -21.26
CA ASP A 12 -58.02 -12.81 -22.08
C ASP A 12 -57.41 -14.19 -21.83
N VAL A 13 -56.19 -14.25 -21.24
CA VAL A 13 -55.52 -15.52 -20.98
C VAL A 13 -56.06 -16.14 -19.70
N LYS A 14 -56.88 -17.21 -19.85
CA LYS A 14 -57.38 -18.01 -18.72
C LYS A 14 -56.42 -19.14 -18.38
N TYR A 15 -56.34 -19.47 -17.11
CA TYR A 15 -55.58 -20.62 -16.65
C TYR A 15 -56.06 -21.91 -17.28
N SER A 16 -55.13 -22.70 -17.78
CA SER A 16 -55.33 -24.09 -18.18
C SER A 16 -54.14 -24.95 -17.76
N SER A 17 -54.34 -26.25 -17.66
CA SER A 17 -53.25 -27.19 -17.36
C SER A 17 -52.11 -27.20 -18.39
N LYS A 18 -52.36 -26.68 -19.58
CA LYS A 18 -51.42 -26.60 -20.70
C LYS A 18 -50.74 -25.22 -20.80
N LEU A 19 -51.14 -24.22 -20.00
CA LEU A 19 -50.66 -22.85 -20.12
C LEU A 19 -49.12 -22.74 -19.90
N GLU A 20 -48.59 -23.44 -18.89
CA GLU A 20 -47.16 -23.45 -18.60
C GLU A 20 -46.38 -23.93 -19.83
N GLN A 21 -46.74 -25.06 -20.39
CA GLN A 21 -46.07 -25.62 -21.56
C GLN A 21 -46.17 -24.71 -22.78
N ALA A 22 -47.37 -24.18 -23.04
CA ALA A 22 -47.57 -23.25 -24.14
C ALA A 22 -46.72 -21.99 -24.05
N MET A 23 -46.55 -21.42 -22.84
CA MET A 23 -45.65 -20.28 -22.63
C MET A 23 -44.18 -20.66 -22.86
N ILE A 24 -43.78 -21.83 -22.38
CA ILE A 24 -42.39 -22.33 -22.57
C ILE A 24 -42.13 -22.52 -24.08
N ASP A 25 -43.06 -23.16 -24.80
CA ASP A 25 -42.94 -23.41 -26.24
C ASP A 25 -42.85 -22.10 -27.05
N ASP A 26 -43.68 -21.10 -26.72
CA ASP A 26 -43.63 -19.78 -27.37
C ASP A 26 -42.28 -19.08 -27.13
N ILE A 27 -41.79 -19.09 -25.89
CA ILE A 27 -40.48 -18.54 -25.56
C ILE A 27 -39.35 -19.27 -26.30
N GLN A 28 -39.42 -20.61 -26.40
CA GLN A 28 -38.44 -21.41 -27.13
C GLN A 28 -38.46 -21.12 -28.64
N ILE A 29 -39.64 -20.98 -29.22
CA ILE A 29 -39.81 -20.59 -30.64
C ILE A 29 -39.18 -19.20 -30.87
N LYS A 30 -39.45 -18.26 -29.99
CA LYS A 30 -38.81 -16.90 -30.06
C LYS A 30 -37.31 -16.95 -29.90
N LYS A 31 -36.79 -17.80 -29.00
CA LYS A 31 -35.35 -18.04 -28.86
C LYS A 31 -34.75 -18.59 -30.15
N ILE A 32 -35.37 -19.58 -30.77
CA ILE A 32 -34.91 -20.14 -32.05
C ILE A 32 -34.87 -19.06 -33.14
N LYS A 33 -35.95 -18.27 -33.29
CA LYS A 33 -36.00 -17.16 -34.26
C LYS A 33 -34.91 -16.11 -34.03
N ALA A 34 -34.50 -15.91 -32.78
CA ALA A 34 -33.42 -15.01 -32.40
C ALA A 34 -32.01 -15.66 -32.47
N GLY A 35 -31.92 -16.92 -32.88
CA GLY A 35 -30.63 -17.68 -32.93
C GLY A 35 -30.07 -18.00 -31.57
N VAL A 36 -30.86 -18.09 -30.51
CA VAL A 36 -30.46 -18.36 -29.14
C VAL A 36 -30.50 -19.85 -28.87
N LEU A 37 -29.49 -20.35 -28.15
CA LEU A 37 -29.43 -21.76 -27.76
C LEU A 37 -30.55 -22.16 -26.82
N LEU A 38 -31.09 -23.37 -27.04
CA LEU A 38 -32.10 -23.98 -26.19
C LEU A 38 -31.45 -24.96 -25.17
N GLY A 39 -32.18 -25.17 -24.06
CA GLY A 39 -31.78 -26.16 -23.05
C GLY A 39 -30.55 -25.80 -22.23
N ILE A 40 -29.89 -24.65 -22.51
CA ILE A 40 -28.70 -24.22 -21.83
C ILE A 40 -29.05 -23.06 -20.90
N ARG A 41 -28.91 -23.26 -19.56
CA ARG A 41 -29.22 -22.26 -18.53
C ARG A 41 -30.67 -21.76 -18.52
N ASP A 42 -31.62 -22.58 -18.93
CA ASP A 42 -33.01 -22.23 -18.98
C ASP A 42 -33.75 -22.38 -17.63
N GLN A 43 -33.09 -22.86 -16.60
CA GLN A 43 -33.71 -23.12 -15.29
C GLN A 43 -34.43 -21.89 -14.70
N ASN A 44 -33.83 -20.70 -14.88
CA ASN A 44 -34.44 -19.47 -14.38
C ASN A 44 -35.73 -19.15 -15.15
N MET A 45 -35.73 -19.33 -16.48
CA MET A 45 -36.89 -19.17 -17.34
C MET A 45 -38.05 -20.07 -16.88
N TYR A 46 -37.78 -21.36 -16.65
CA TYR A 46 -38.80 -22.30 -16.18
C TYR A 46 -39.40 -21.89 -14.83
N LYS A 47 -38.57 -21.44 -13.89
CA LYS A 47 -39.02 -20.96 -12.57
C LYS A 47 -39.92 -19.73 -12.70
N GLU A 48 -39.54 -18.76 -13.54
CA GLU A 48 -40.31 -17.52 -13.70
C GLU A 48 -41.62 -17.76 -14.43
N VAL A 49 -41.64 -18.60 -15.49
CA VAL A 49 -42.88 -19.02 -16.16
C VAL A 49 -43.82 -19.69 -15.16
N LYS A 50 -43.31 -20.58 -14.32
CA LYS A 50 -44.09 -21.24 -13.29
C LYS A 50 -44.74 -20.27 -12.30
N LYS A 51 -44.01 -19.22 -11.88
CA LYS A 51 -44.55 -18.16 -11.03
C LYS A 51 -45.66 -17.38 -11.72
N ILE A 52 -45.46 -17.01 -13.00
CA ILE A 52 -46.45 -16.27 -13.78
C ILE A 52 -47.73 -17.09 -13.92
N VAL A 53 -47.60 -18.36 -14.26
CA VAL A 53 -48.75 -19.28 -14.38
C VAL A 53 -49.48 -19.46 -13.04
N ALA A 54 -48.73 -19.54 -11.93
CA ALA A 54 -49.34 -19.59 -10.60
C ALA A 54 -50.10 -18.30 -10.28
N THR A 55 -49.58 -17.12 -10.64
CA THR A 55 -50.26 -15.83 -10.48
C THR A 55 -51.56 -15.79 -11.28
N ILE A 56 -51.54 -16.23 -12.54
CA ILE A 56 -52.77 -16.31 -13.40
C ILE A 56 -53.78 -17.29 -12.81
N ARG A 57 -53.33 -18.42 -12.25
CA ARG A 57 -54.18 -19.41 -11.63
C ARG A 57 -54.94 -18.86 -10.40
N VAL A 58 -54.27 -18.03 -9.60
CA VAL A 58 -54.83 -17.46 -8.36
C VAL A 58 -55.69 -16.24 -8.65
N ASN A 59 -55.18 -15.31 -9.49
CA ASN A 59 -55.84 -14.02 -9.73
C ASN A 59 -56.79 -14.03 -10.95
N GLY A 60 -56.74 -15.06 -11.77
CA GLY A 60 -57.51 -15.16 -13.01
C GLY A 60 -56.95 -14.37 -14.19
N ILE A 61 -56.08 -13.41 -13.92
CA ILE A 61 -55.49 -12.48 -14.90
C ILE A 61 -54.04 -12.16 -14.54
N LEU A 62 -53.30 -11.58 -15.48
CA LEU A 62 -51.99 -10.98 -15.26
C LEU A 62 -52.12 -9.46 -15.40
N ASP A 63 -52.17 -8.74 -14.28
CA ASP A 63 -52.43 -7.29 -14.23
C ASP A 63 -51.23 -6.46 -14.67
N GLN A 64 -50.01 -6.96 -14.41
CA GLN A 64 -48.78 -6.22 -14.65
C GLN A 64 -47.82 -7.01 -15.54
N SER A 65 -47.05 -6.28 -16.35
CA SER A 65 -45.97 -6.85 -17.15
C SER A 65 -44.94 -7.52 -16.27
N GLN A 66 -44.54 -8.75 -16.61
CA GLN A 66 -43.50 -9.51 -15.92
C GLN A 66 -42.32 -9.70 -16.86
N ALA A 67 -41.17 -9.18 -16.44
CA ALA A 67 -39.91 -9.31 -17.17
C ALA A 67 -38.96 -10.24 -16.42
N PHE A 68 -38.35 -11.17 -17.13
CA PHE A 68 -37.38 -12.11 -16.55
C PHE A 68 -36.31 -12.50 -17.56
N VAL A 69 -35.20 -13.03 -17.04
CA VAL A 69 -34.07 -13.48 -17.89
C VAL A 69 -34.40 -14.83 -18.49
N ALA A 70 -34.66 -14.85 -19.82
CA ALA A 70 -34.97 -16.06 -20.58
C ALA A 70 -33.69 -16.85 -20.98
N CYS A 71 -32.56 -16.17 -21.11
CA CYS A 71 -31.26 -16.77 -21.37
C CYS A 71 -30.17 -15.86 -20.88
N GLN A 72 -29.13 -16.44 -20.30
CA GLN A 72 -27.92 -15.70 -19.88
C GLN A 72 -26.70 -16.43 -20.41
N GLY A 73 -25.80 -15.67 -21.06
CA GLY A 73 -24.48 -16.15 -21.44
C GLY A 73 -23.57 -16.33 -20.24
N VAL A 74 -22.35 -16.77 -20.50
CA VAL A 74 -21.22 -16.76 -19.56
C VAL A 74 -20.36 -15.57 -19.93
N ASP A 75 -20.22 -14.63 -19.01
CA ASP A 75 -19.36 -13.49 -19.24
C ASP A 75 -17.88 -13.94 -19.18
N GLU A 76 -17.02 -13.26 -19.89
CA GLU A 76 -15.58 -13.47 -19.85
C GLU A 76 -15.00 -13.07 -18.49
N ILE A 77 -13.96 -13.77 -18.08
CA ILE A 77 -13.10 -13.36 -16.97
C ILE A 77 -11.95 -12.61 -17.59
N LEU A 78 -11.79 -11.32 -17.24
CA LEU A 78 -10.73 -10.51 -17.77
C LEU A 78 -9.36 -10.99 -17.29
N PRO A 79 -8.29 -10.84 -18.09
CA PRO A 79 -6.95 -11.16 -17.69
C PRO A 79 -6.45 -10.17 -16.62
N ILE A 80 -5.53 -10.61 -15.80
CA ILE A 80 -4.79 -9.76 -14.87
C ILE A 80 -3.44 -9.46 -15.54
N ASN A 81 -3.15 -8.18 -15.77
CA ASN A 81 -1.83 -7.75 -16.23
C ASN A 81 -0.81 -7.88 -15.10
N ASP A 82 0.46 -7.96 -15.44
CA ASP A 82 1.49 -7.86 -14.43
C ASP A 82 1.51 -6.46 -13.79
N ASP A 83 1.94 -6.38 -12.54
CA ASP A 83 2.10 -5.12 -11.81
C ASP A 83 3.28 -5.24 -10.84
N LEU A 84 3.94 -4.10 -10.60
CA LEU A 84 5.06 -3.99 -9.69
C LEU A 84 4.77 -2.95 -8.60
N ILE A 85 4.46 -3.44 -7.40
CA ILE A 85 4.01 -2.63 -6.29
C ILE A 85 5.19 -2.38 -5.33
N TYR A 86 5.55 -1.11 -5.15
CA TYR A 86 6.58 -0.66 -4.20
C TYR A 86 5.94 -0.27 -2.87
N HIS A 87 5.83 -1.20 -1.92
CA HIS A 87 5.18 -0.98 -0.62
C HIS A 87 5.93 0.06 0.22
N TYR A 88 7.26 0.03 0.23
CA TYR A 88 8.10 0.96 0.99
C TYR A 88 7.91 2.43 0.58
N LYS A 89 7.54 2.72 -0.69
CA LYS A 89 7.27 4.07 -1.18
C LYS A 89 5.93 4.62 -0.71
N LYS A 90 4.96 3.77 -0.40
CA LYS A 90 3.62 4.20 0.05
C LYS A 90 3.63 4.86 1.43
N LYS A 91 4.64 4.59 2.25
CA LYS A 91 4.79 5.17 3.60
C LYS A 91 4.95 6.70 3.57
N ILE A 92 5.52 7.25 2.50
CA ILE A 92 5.71 8.70 2.35
C ILE A 92 4.36 9.43 2.28
N ASN A 93 3.38 8.85 1.59
CA ASN A 93 2.08 9.48 1.34
C ASN A 93 1.07 9.30 2.49
N ALA A 94 1.33 8.38 3.41
CA ALA A 94 0.36 8.04 4.47
C ALA A 94 0.40 9.00 5.69
N LYS A 95 1.42 9.86 5.82
CA LYS A 95 1.63 10.70 7.02
C LYS A 95 1.09 12.14 6.92
N SER A 96 0.43 12.53 5.84
CA SER A 96 -0.18 13.88 5.75
C SER A 96 -1.66 13.85 6.14
N THR A 97 -1.95 13.84 7.43
CA THR A 97 -3.33 13.89 7.97
C THR A 97 -3.98 15.28 7.94
N ASP A 98 -3.23 16.35 7.66
CA ASP A 98 -3.73 17.74 7.76
C ASP A 98 -3.79 18.50 6.43
N GLY A 99 -3.69 17.84 5.29
CA GLY A 99 -3.80 18.50 3.97
C GLY A 99 -2.69 19.53 3.64
N LYS A 100 -1.74 19.74 4.55
CA LYS A 100 -0.54 20.54 4.30
C LYS A 100 0.66 19.61 4.03
N VAL A 101 1.21 19.71 2.85
CA VAL A 101 2.46 19.01 2.51
C VAL A 101 3.58 19.60 3.34
N ASP A 102 4.12 18.84 4.27
CA ASP A 102 5.31 19.24 5.02
C ASP A 102 6.55 19.04 4.14
N TYR A 103 6.96 20.11 3.48
CA TYR A 103 8.13 20.15 2.60
C TYR A 103 9.47 19.87 3.31
N SER A 104 9.51 19.85 4.64
CA SER A 104 10.69 19.46 5.40
C SER A 104 10.89 17.94 5.43
N LYS A 105 9.83 17.15 5.20
CA LYS A 105 9.86 15.68 5.18
C LYS A 105 9.91 15.16 3.75
N ARG A 106 11.10 15.09 3.18
CA ARG A 106 11.31 14.68 1.77
C ARG A 106 11.33 13.15 1.55
N GLY A 107 11.22 12.35 2.61
CA GLY A 107 11.36 10.89 2.50
C GLY A 107 12.76 10.47 2.03
N PHE A 108 13.79 11.17 2.48
CA PHE A 108 15.17 10.88 2.11
C PHE A 108 15.60 9.47 2.52
N VAL A 109 15.09 8.98 3.65
CA VAL A 109 15.31 7.62 4.13
C VAL A 109 13.99 6.86 4.09
N LEU A 110 13.96 5.77 3.32
CA LEU A 110 12.81 4.86 3.20
C LEU A 110 13.05 3.65 4.10
N ALA A 111 12.76 3.83 5.38
CA ALA A 111 12.98 2.81 6.40
C ALA A 111 12.01 1.64 6.26
N VAL A 112 12.53 0.44 6.47
CA VAL A 112 11.80 -0.83 6.49
C VAL A 112 12.20 -1.65 7.71
N GLU A 113 11.27 -2.43 8.22
CA GLU A 113 11.52 -3.36 9.31
C GLU A 113 11.81 -4.77 8.78
N LYS A 114 12.45 -5.59 9.61
CA LYS A 114 12.65 -6.99 9.27
C LYS A 114 11.29 -7.67 9.02
N ASP A 115 11.27 -8.59 8.06
CA ASP A 115 10.10 -9.34 7.59
C ASP A 115 9.02 -8.50 6.87
N GLU A 116 9.29 -7.22 6.61
CA GLU A 116 8.40 -6.36 5.84
C GLU A 116 8.49 -6.66 4.34
N CYS A 117 7.31 -6.72 3.66
CA CYS A 117 7.26 -6.81 2.20
C CYS A 117 7.57 -5.44 1.59
N ILE A 118 8.70 -5.34 0.89
CA ILE A 118 9.16 -4.08 0.27
C ILE A 118 8.64 -3.91 -1.16
N ILE A 119 8.67 -4.99 -1.94
CA ILE A 119 8.24 -5.00 -3.34
C ILE A 119 7.40 -6.26 -3.57
N GLU A 120 6.31 -6.13 -4.31
CA GLU A 120 5.48 -7.24 -4.75
C GLU A 120 5.27 -7.16 -6.27
N TYR A 121 5.66 -8.20 -6.97
CA TYR A 121 5.36 -8.40 -8.38
C TYR A 121 4.14 -9.29 -8.52
N ILE A 122 3.08 -8.77 -9.13
CA ILE A 122 1.89 -9.54 -9.49
C ILE A 122 2.14 -10.20 -10.83
N LYS A 123 2.06 -11.52 -10.87
CA LYS A 123 2.22 -12.29 -12.11
C LYS A 123 1.02 -12.10 -13.01
N PRO A 124 1.22 -11.98 -14.34
CA PRO A 124 0.13 -11.91 -15.28
C PRO A 124 -0.67 -13.22 -15.28
N GLN A 125 -2.01 -13.10 -15.32
CA GLN A 125 -2.90 -14.27 -15.38
C GLN A 125 -3.78 -14.17 -16.61
N THR A 126 -3.91 -15.28 -17.34
CA THR A 126 -4.79 -15.37 -18.50
C THR A 126 -6.25 -15.33 -18.07
N GLY A 127 -7.06 -14.57 -18.82
CA GLY A 127 -8.49 -14.57 -18.63
C GLY A 127 -9.14 -15.84 -19.20
N THR A 128 -10.45 -16.00 -18.96
CA THR A 128 -11.22 -17.09 -19.52
C THR A 128 -12.23 -16.54 -20.51
N PRO A 129 -12.30 -17.03 -21.75
CA PRO A 129 -13.29 -16.60 -22.74
C PRO A 129 -14.72 -16.87 -22.26
N GLY A 130 -15.61 -15.92 -22.50
CA GLY A 130 -17.03 -16.07 -22.27
C GLY A 130 -17.73 -16.75 -23.43
N ARG A 131 -19.06 -16.92 -23.29
CA ARG A 131 -19.98 -17.32 -24.38
C ARG A 131 -21.24 -16.52 -24.29
N ASN A 132 -21.71 -15.98 -25.40
CA ASN A 132 -22.96 -15.27 -25.45
C ASN A 132 -24.15 -16.27 -25.53
N CYS A 133 -25.40 -15.74 -25.52
CA CYS A 133 -26.60 -16.56 -25.59
C CYS A 133 -26.75 -17.33 -26.91
N ARG A 134 -26.00 -17.02 -27.96
CA ARG A 134 -25.96 -17.73 -29.24
C ARG A 134 -24.85 -18.79 -29.28
N GLY A 135 -24.12 -19.01 -28.20
CA GLY A 135 -23.01 -19.94 -28.12
C GLY A 135 -21.70 -19.45 -28.70
N LEU A 136 -21.65 -18.21 -29.19
CA LEU A 136 -20.42 -17.64 -29.74
C LEU A 136 -19.47 -17.25 -28.62
N PHE A 137 -18.17 -17.46 -28.83
CA PHE A 137 -17.14 -17.07 -27.91
C PHE A 137 -17.06 -15.55 -27.77
N ILE A 138 -16.85 -15.10 -26.55
CA ILE A 138 -16.44 -13.74 -26.21
C ILE A 138 -14.94 -13.83 -25.91
N PRO A 139 -14.07 -13.39 -26.85
CA PRO A 139 -12.64 -13.52 -26.67
C PRO A 139 -12.12 -12.59 -25.58
N VAL A 140 -11.07 -13.00 -24.88
CA VAL A 140 -10.30 -12.16 -23.96
C VAL A 140 -8.93 -11.84 -24.57
N LYS A 141 -8.41 -10.67 -24.23
CA LYS A 141 -7.06 -10.27 -24.63
C LYS A 141 -6.05 -11.02 -23.78
N GLU A 142 -4.83 -11.20 -24.33
CA GLU A 142 -3.71 -11.68 -23.53
C GLU A 142 -3.31 -10.65 -22.48
N PRO A 143 -2.87 -11.08 -21.28
CA PRO A 143 -2.36 -10.17 -20.27
C PRO A 143 -1.09 -9.50 -20.74
N ARG A 144 -0.93 -8.21 -20.40
CA ARG A 144 0.32 -7.48 -20.66
C ARG A 144 1.38 -7.89 -19.66
N LYS A 145 2.64 -7.85 -20.12
CA LYS A 145 3.84 -8.10 -19.33
C LYS A 145 4.78 -6.91 -19.55
N ASP A 146 4.58 -5.88 -18.74
CA ASP A 146 5.27 -4.60 -18.90
C ASP A 146 6.48 -4.47 -17.95
N ASN A 147 6.59 -5.35 -16.94
CA ASN A 147 7.63 -5.29 -15.92
C ASN A 147 8.71 -6.35 -16.12
N GLU A 148 9.96 -5.94 -15.95
CA GLU A 148 11.09 -6.86 -15.99
C GLU A 148 11.20 -7.67 -14.68
N THR A 149 11.36 -8.98 -14.81
CA THR A 149 11.57 -9.89 -13.69
C THR A 149 12.57 -10.99 -14.07
N PRO A 150 13.40 -11.52 -13.13
CA PRO A 150 13.44 -11.18 -11.70
C PRO A 150 14.11 -9.83 -11.43
N ILE A 151 13.71 -9.18 -10.32
CA ILE A 151 14.36 -7.98 -9.81
C ILE A 151 15.70 -8.35 -9.19
N GLY A 152 16.75 -7.55 -9.45
CA GLY A 152 18.05 -7.69 -8.78
C GLY A 152 17.93 -7.41 -7.28
N ILE A 153 18.39 -8.34 -6.45
CA ILE A 153 18.37 -8.22 -4.99
C ILE A 153 19.67 -8.74 -4.37
N THR A 154 20.03 -8.20 -3.20
CA THR A 154 21.13 -8.72 -2.36
C THR A 154 20.63 -9.81 -1.39
N ALA A 155 21.55 -10.37 -0.60
CA ALA A 155 21.24 -11.35 0.45
C ALA A 155 20.37 -10.76 1.60
N ASN A 156 20.28 -9.43 1.69
CA ASN A 156 19.46 -8.73 2.68
C ASN A 156 17.97 -8.69 2.33
N ILE A 157 17.60 -9.24 1.16
CA ILE A 157 16.22 -9.33 0.68
C ILE A 157 15.89 -10.78 0.34
N LEU A 158 14.82 -11.30 0.91
CA LEU A 158 14.32 -12.64 0.65
C LEU A 158 13.25 -12.62 -0.45
N LYS A 159 13.42 -13.46 -1.46
CA LYS A 159 12.40 -13.70 -2.49
C LYS A 159 11.48 -14.81 -2.02
N LYS A 160 10.18 -14.53 -1.91
CA LYS A 160 9.12 -15.54 -1.73
C LYS A 160 8.19 -15.54 -2.93
N GLU A 161 8.04 -16.68 -3.55
CA GLU A 161 7.25 -16.85 -4.76
C GLU A 161 6.07 -17.78 -4.52
N ASN A 162 4.90 -17.39 -5.02
CA ASN A 162 3.69 -18.21 -5.08
C ASN A 162 3.14 -18.23 -6.53
N GLU A 163 1.98 -18.85 -6.73
CA GLU A 163 1.36 -18.95 -8.05
C GLU A 163 1.06 -17.58 -8.67
N ASN A 164 0.61 -16.63 -7.89
CA ASN A 164 0.06 -15.35 -8.35
C ASN A 164 1.01 -14.16 -8.17
N SER A 165 2.02 -14.24 -7.31
CA SER A 165 2.92 -13.14 -7.04
C SER A 165 4.31 -13.58 -6.59
N ILE A 166 5.26 -12.63 -6.68
CA ILE A 166 6.60 -12.73 -6.10
C ILE A 166 6.74 -11.59 -5.11
N LYS A 167 7.02 -11.93 -3.86
CA LYS A 167 7.24 -10.95 -2.78
C LYS A 167 8.72 -10.87 -2.44
N TYR A 168 9.21 -9.65 -2.34
CA TYR A 168 10.55 -9.33 -1.90
C TYR A 168 10.46 -8.75 -0.49
N ILE A 169 11.03 -9.47 0.48
CA ILE A 169 10.85 -9.26 1.91
C ILE A 169 12.20 -8.88 2.53
N ALA A 170 12.18 -7.87 3.38
CA ALA A 170 13.35 -7.44 4.13
C ALA A 170 13.82 -8.55 5.09
N ASN A 171 15.08 -8.98 4.98
CA ASN A 171 15.68 -9.95 5.88
C ASN A 171 16.24 -9.29 7.16
N GLN A 172 16.41 -7.98 7.14
CA GLN A 172 16.86 -7.15 8.24
C GLN A 172 16.14 -5.79 8.23
N GLY A 173 16.17 -5.07 9.35
CA GLY A 173 15.77 -3.67 9.41
C GLY A 173 16.82 -2.79 8.77
N GLY A 174 16.39 -1.65 8.20
CA GLY A 174 17.27 -0.72 7.53
C GLY A 174 16.51 0.21 6.59
N TYR A 175 17.17 0.75 5.59
CA TYR A 175 16.54 1.52 4.51
C TYR A 175 16.78 0.87 3.15
N VAL A 176 15.81 1.06 2.26
CA VAL A 176 15.92 0.52 0.90
C VAL A 176 16.87 1.36 0.08
N ASN A 177 17.92 0.74 -0.43
CA ASN A 177 18.86 1.32 -1.38
C ASN A 177 18.69 0.64 -2.75
N PHE A 178 18.75 1.44 -3.82
CA PHE A 178 18.70 0.94 -5.19
C PHE A 178 19.90 1.49 -5.96
N ASP A 179 20.80 0.61 -6.32
CA ASP A 179 21.99 0.94 -7.11
C ASP A 179 22.18 -0.05 -8.25
N LYS A 180 22.45 0.47 -9.45
CA LYS A 180 22.77 -0.31 -10.67
C LYS A 180 21.81 -1.48 -10.94
N GLY A 181 20.51 -1.25 -10.76
CA GLY A 181 19.48 -2.26 -11.01
C GLY A 181 19.28 -3.29 -9.89
N THR A 182 19.94 -3.12 -8.75
CA THR A 182 19.87 -4.04 -7.62
C THR A 182 19.33 -3.34 -6.37
N TYR A 183 18.35 -3.95 -5.72
CA TYR A 183 17.82 -3.52 -4.43
C TYR A 183 18.61 -4.14 -3.29
N ASP A 184 18.88 -3.33 -2.29
CA ASP A 184 19.54 -3.72 -1.05
C ASP A 184 18.85 -3.10 0.16
N ILE A 185 19.09 -3.66 1.35
CA ILE A 185 18.72 -3.05 2.62
C ILE A 185 19.98 -2.78 3.38
N GLN A 186 20.22 -1.49 3.66
CA GLN A 186 21.38 -1.02 4.40
C GLN A 186 20.94 -0.47 5.75
N ASP A 187 21.77 -0.70 6.76
CA ASP A 187 21.55 -0.25 8.14
C ASP A 187 22.46 0.93 8.54
N GLN A 188 23.42 1.30 7.67
CA GLN A 188 24.37 2.40 7.94
C GLN A 188 24.30 3.42 6.82
N MET A 189 24.23 4.70 7.20
CA MET A 189 24.22 5.83 6.30
C MET A 189 25.27 6.88 6.72
N GLU A 190 26.09 7.31 5.78
CA GLU A 190 26.99 8.44 5.97
C GLU A 190 26.51 9.64 5.17
N ILE A 191 26.37 10.79 5.83
CA ILE A 191 25.98 12.06 5.21
C ILE A 191 26.84 13.19 5.75
N ASN A 192 26.97 14.27 4.99
CA ASN A 192 27.77 15.40 5.43
C ASN A 192 26.99 16.31 6.39
N GLU A 193 25.72 16.61 6.05
CA GLU A 193 24.85 17.47 6.83
C GLU A 193 23.37 17.08 6.67
N ILE A 194 22.58 17.42 7.67
CA ILE A 194 21.11 17.42 7.56
C ILE A 194 20.65 18.87 7.52
N SER A 195 20.22 19.34 6.36
CA SER A 195 19.73 20.69 6.16
C SER A 195 18.49 20.72 5.27
N PHE A 196 17.75 21.83 5.31
CA PHE A 196 16.61 22.01 4.45
C PHE A 196 16.96 21.90 2.95
N ARG A 197 18.20 22.21 2.58
CA ARG A 197 18.65 22.15 1.16
C ARG A 197 19.11 20.76 0.74
N SER A 198 19.68 19.98 1.64
CA SER A 198 20.21 18.64 1.35
C SER A 198 19.15 17.54 1.52
N THR A 199 18.91 17.10 2.74
CA THR A 199 18.06 15.95 3.05
C THR A 199 16.64 16.30 3.48
N GLY A 200 16.44 17.53 4.01
CA GLY A 200 15.29 17.82 4.86
C GLY A 200 15.38 17.07 6.19
N SER A 201 14.31 17.06 6.96
CA SER A 201 14.21 16.25 8.18
C SER A 201 14.18 14.76 7.82
N ILE A 202 14.83 13.94 8.66
CA ILE A 202 14.90 12.49 8.49
C ILE A 202 13.98 11.83 9.51
N ASP A 203 13.07 10.99 9.03
CA ASP A 203 12.19 10.15 9.84
C ASP A 203 12.42 8.70 9.44
N ALA A 204 13.39 8.06 10.09
CA ALA A 204 13.76 6.68 9.82
C ALA A 204 13.16 5.69 10.83
N ASN A 205 12.36 6.14 11.78
CA ASN A 205 11.84 5.37 12.91
C ASN A 205 12.94 4.83 13.86
N VAL A 206 12.70 4.92 15.16
CA VAL A 206 13.65 4.46 16.20
C VAL A 206 13.88 2.94 16.20
N THR A 207 12.95 2.16 15.63
CA THR A 207 13.00 0.68 15.60
C THR A 207 13.56 0.10 14.31
N SER A 208 13.90 0.94 13.31
CA SER A 208 14.32 0.49 11.98
C SER A 208 15.72 -0.08 11.87
N ASN A 209 16.51 -0.02 12.95
CA ASN A 209 17.90 -0.46 13.00
C ASN A 209 18.84 0.35 12.09
N ILE A 210 18.53 1.64 11.88
CA ILE A 210 19.36 2.54 11.05
C ILE A 210 20.31 3.34 11.92
N LYS A 211 21.60 3.31 11.54
CA LYS A 211 22.66 4.17 12.08
C LYS A 211 22.98 5.27 11.09
N ILE A 212 22.85 6.52 11.52
CA ILE A 212 23.21 7.69 10.72
C ILE A 212 24.50 8.31 11.27
N ASN A 213 25.50 8.41 10.42
CA ASN A 213 26.77 9.08 10.74
C ASN A 213 26.84 10.40 9.96
N ILE A 214 26.91 11.53 10.67
CA ILE A 214 27.02 12.86 10.08
C ILE A 214 28.44 13.37 10.28
N LYS A 215 29.12 13.66 9.17
CA LYS A 215 30.56 14.06 9.16
C LYS A 215 30.69 15.46 8.58
N GLU A 216 30.17 16.49 9.28
CA GLU A 216 30.46 17.89 8.92
C GLU A 216 31.88 18.25 9.30
N LYS A 217 32.66 18.72 8.33
CA LYS A 217 34.07 19.06 8.51
C LYS A 217 34.27 20.53 8.87
N ASP A 218 33.30 21.36 8.62
CA ASP A 218 33.36 22.79 8.90
C ASP A 218 32.82 23.08 10.30
N ILE A 219 33.71 23.49 11.20
CA ILE A 219 33.38 23.79 12.61
C ILE A 219 32.35 24.95 12.74
N LEU A 220 32.24 25.80 11.73
CA LEU A 220 31.32 26.93 11.72
C LEU A 220 29.89 26.55 11.20
N LYS A 221 29.76 25.35 10.68
CA LYS A 221 28.45 24.87 10.19
C LYS A 221 27.79 23.93 11.17
N ASP A 222 26.46 23.94 11.11
CA ASP A 222 25.66 22.96 11.83
C ASP A 222 25.61 21.66 11.04
N ALA A 223 25.97 20.55 11.64
CA ALA A 223 25.82 19.22 11.08
C ALA A 223 24.34 18.84 10.98
N ILE A 224 23.52 19.31 11.95
CA ILE A 224 22.06 19.29 11.87
C ILE A 224 21.59 20.74 11.90
N GLY A 225 21.09 21.22 10.79
CA GLY A 225 20.66 22.59 10.58
C GLY A 225 19.46 23.01 11.42
N ALA A 226 19.25 24.32 11.51
CA ALA A 226 18.17 24.90 12.31
C ALA A 226 16.78 24.35 11.93
N GLY A 227 15.99 23.99 12.94
CA GLY A 227 14.62 23.49 12.80
C GLY A 227 14.51 22.08 12.19
N MET A 228 15.60 21.38 11.92
CA MET A 228 15.57 20.02 11.40
C MET A 228 15.20 19.00 12.47
N SER A 229 14.48 17.96 12.06
CA SER A 229 14.13 16.82 12.91
C SER A 229 14.79 15.55 12.40
N VAL A 230 15.36 14.78 13.31
CA VAL A 230 16.03 13.50 13.01
C VAL A 230 15.45 12.42 13.94
N GLU A 231 14.87 11.39 13.35
CA GLU A 231 14.44 10.20 14.07
C GLU A 231 15.12 8.97 13.46
N THR A 232 15.85 8.20 14.28
CA THR A 232 16.62 7.03 13.84
C THR A 232 16.92 6.11 15.02
N THR A 233 17.51 4.94 14.80
CA THR A 233 17.91 4.05 15.89
C THR A 233 19.20 4.55 16.55
N GLU A 234 20.22 4.88 15.77
CA GLU A 234 21.51 5.37 16.26
C GLU A 234 21.97 6.60 15.45
N LEU A 235 22.42 7.64 16.13
CA LEU A 235 22.86 8.89 15.53
C LEU A 235 24.24 9.28 16.07
N VAL A 236 25.21 9.38 15.17
CA VAL A 236 26.55 9.89 15.48
C VAL A 236 26.78 11.18 14.70
N VAL A 237 27.04 12.28 15.37
CA VAL A 237 27.21 13.59 14.78
C VAL A 237 28.62 14.13 15.08
N GLN A 238 29.44 14.29 14.06
CA GLN A 238 30.72 14.99 14.15
C GLN A 238 30.51 16.45 13.72
N GLY A 239 29.96 17.26 14.62
CA GLY A 239 29.64 18.66 14.34
C GLY A 239 28.59 19.22 15.28
N ASN A 240 28.12 20.43 14.99
CA ASN A 240 27.21 21.18 15.86
C ASN A 240 25.74 20.88 15.54
N ILE A 241 24.90 21.08 16.56
CA ILE A 241 23.45 20.97 16.44
C ILE A 241 22.84 22.37 16.44
N GLY A 242 22.13 22.71 15.37
CA GLY A 242 21.56 24.02 15.14
C GLY A 242 20.33 24.35 15.98
N SER A 243 19.91 25.60 15.87
CA SER A 243 18.77 26.17 16.61
C SER A 243 17.48 25.41 16.34
N GLY A 244 16.75 25.03 17.40
CA GLY A 244 15.44 24.37 17.29
C GLY A 244 15.47 22.97 16.64
N ALA A 245 16.64 22.39 16.46
CA ALA A 245 16.76 21.03 15.97
C ALA A 245 16.21 20.02 17.00
N LYS A 246 15.54 18.96 16.49
CA LYS A 246 14.93 17.91 17.31
C LYS A 246 15.52 16.56 16.95
N ILE A 247 16.06 15.86 17.94
CA ILE A 247 16.71 14.56 17.76
C ILE A 247 15.97 13.53 18.62
N LYS A 248 15.61 12.40 18.00
CA LYS A 248 15.03 11.26 18.68
C LYS A 248 15.70 9.97 18.19
N ALA A 249 16.34 9.24 19.12
CA ALA A 249 17.01 7.99 18.79
C ALA A 249 17.09 7.07 20.03
N LYS A 250 17.64 5.85 19.89
CA LYS A 250 18.02 5.02 21.04
C LYS A 250 19.39 5.40 21.56
N VAL A 251 20.29 5.71 20.66
CA VAL A 251 21.67 6.13 21.01
C VAL A 251 22.02 7.38 20.21
N VAL A 252 22.52 8.40 20.92
CA VAL A 252 22.96 9.68 20.34
C VAL A 252 24.37 9.99 20.82
N GLU A 253 25.24 10.27 19.87
CA GLU A 253 26.61 10.74 20.15
C GLU A 253 26.86 12.04 19.39
N ILE A 254 27.20 13.12 20.08
CA ILE A 254 27.45 14.46 19.52
C ILE A 254 28.84 14.93 19.91
N GLY A 255 29.76 14.96 18.95
CA GLY A 255 31.14 15.42 19.12
C GLY A 255 31.30 16.95 19.12
N GLY A 256 30.26 17.69 18.75
CA GLY A 256 30.23 19.15 18.75
C GLY A 256 29.42 19.74 19.90
N GLN A 257 28.89 20.95 19.66
CA GLN A 257 28.06 21.66 20.64
C GLN A 257 26.60 21.66 20.23
N THR A 258 25.67 21.65 21.21
CA THR A 258 24.25 21.81 21.00
C THR A 258 23.83 23.27 21.17
N HIS A 259 22.91 23.75 20.32
CA HIS A 259 22.31 25.06 20.48
C HIS A 259 21.34 25.08 21.70
N GLN A 260 21.19 26.24 22.34
CA GLN A 260 20.31 26.40 23.53
C GLN A 260 18.86 26.00 23.35
N SER A 261 18.34 26.03 22.11
CA SER A 261 16.97 25.62 21.77
C SER A 261 16.90 24.24 21.11
N ALA A 262 17.99 23.47 21.05
CA ALA A 262 17.98 22.11 20.56
C ALA A 262 17.34 21.17 21.59
N TYR A 263 16.59 20.16 21.10
CA TYR A 263 15.93 19.13 21.91
C TYR A 263 16.44 17.73 21.51
N ILE A 264 16.86 16.97 22.48
CA ILE A 264 17.40 15.61 22.29
C ILE A 264 16.66 14.65 23.22
N GLU A 265 16.09 13.61 22.65
CA GLU A 265 15.43 12.51 23.36
C GLU A 265 16.06 11.17 22.93
N SER A 266 16.63 10.42 23.90
CA SER A 266 17.29 9.15 23.60
C SER A 266 17.47 8.31 24.86
N ASP A 267 17.58 6.98 24.71
CA ASP A 267 17.91 6.12 25.85
C ASP A 267 19.34 6.41 26.35
N LYS A 268 20.30 6.56 25.42
CA LYS A 268 21.71 6.88 25.74
C LYS A 268 22.18 8.10 24.96
N ILE A 269 22.74 9.08 25.67
CA ILE A 269 23.19 10.36 25.12
C ILE A 269 24.63 10.62 25.54
N THR A 270 25.50 10.91 24.58
CA THR A 270 26.86 11.38 24.81
C THR A 270 27.08 12.71 24.08
N ILE A 271 27.48 13.78 24.76
CA ILE A 271 27.59 15.12 24.17
C ILE A 271 28.92 15.78 24.65
N ALA A 272 29.65 16.34 23.72
CA ALA A 272 30.90 17.08 24.07
C ALA A 272 30.56 18.41 24.78
N VAL A 273 29.69 19.27 24.18
CA VAL A 273 29.30 20.56 24.79
C VAL A 273 27.78 20.73 24.73
N HIS A 274 27.12 20.83 25.89
CA HIS A 274 25.68 20.93 25.95
C HIS A 274 25.20 22.30 26.45
N ARG A 275 24.17 22.83 25.74
CA ARG A 275 23.47 24.09 26.10
C ARG A 275 21.92 23.96 25.98
N GLY A 276 21.39 22.92 25.35
CA GLY A 276 19.99 22.74 25.03
C GLY A 276 19.18 21.97 26.06
N GLU A 277 18.23 21.18 25.58
CA GLU A 277 17.46 20.25 26.40
C GLU A 277 17.80 18.80 26.00
N ALA A 278 18.20 17.97 26.96
CA ALA A 278 18.49 16.56 26.79
C ALA A 278 17.67 15.72 27.78
N ASN A 279 16.95 14.74 27.24
CA ASN A 279 16.11 13.83 28.02
C ASN A 279 16.46 12.38 27.65
N GLY A 280 16.86 11.59 28.64
CA GLY A 280 17.28 10.21 28.39
C GLY A 280 17.42 9.38 29.66
N LYS A 281 17.80 8.11 29.50
CA LYS A 281 18.08 7.24 30.65
C LYS A 281 19.51 7.44 31.14
N GLU A 282 20.47 7.35 30.25
CA GLU A 282 21.90 7.49 30.54
C GLU A 282 22.45 8.68 29.74
N ILE A 283 22.96 9.71 30.42
CA ILE A 283 23.43 10.93 29.78
C ILE A 283 24.85 11.21 30.23
N GLU A 284 25.80 11.31 29.30
CA GLU A 284 27.19 11.67 29.53
C GLU A 284 27.53 12.98 28.80
N ILE A 285 27.99 13.99 29.52
CA ILE A 285 28.31 15.31 28.99
C ILE A 285 29.71 15.69 29.41
N ASP A 286 30.60 16.01 28.46
CA ASP A 286 31.91 16.47 28.78
C ASP A 286 31.88 17.88 29.39
N ARG A 287 31.14 18.82 28.78
CA ARG A 287 30.98 20.19 29.27
C ARG A 287 29.54 20.69 29.20
N LEU A 288 28.97 20.99 30.35
CA LEU A 288 27.63 21.56 30.46
C LEU A 288 27.74 23.09 30.65
N GLU A 289 27.30 23.84 29.65
CA GLU A 289 27.34 25.32 29.65
C GLU A 289 25.97 25.95 29.87
N GLY A 290 24.92 25.16 29.98
CA GLY A 290 23.56 25.64 30.23
C GLY A 290 22.51 24.62 29.79
N GLY A 291 21.23 25.05 29.80
CA GLY A 291 20.11 24.22 29.36
C GLY A 291 19.53 23.33 30.44
N ARG A 292 18.84 22.26 30.02
CA ARG A 292 18.14 21.33 30.90
C ARG A 292 18.53 19.89 30.58
N VAL A 293 18.91 19.14 31.60
CA VAL A 293 19.26 17.71 31.44
C VAL A 293 18.41 16.90 32.39
N ILE A 294 17.70 15.91 31.85
CA ILE A 294 16.83 15.01 32.59
C ILE A 294 17.23 13.58 32.27
N GLY A 295 17.65 12.81 33.26
CA GLY A 295 18.05 11.41 33.08
C GLY A 295 17.98 10.61 34.36
N GLU A 296 17.92 9.28 34.23
CA GLU A 296 18.07 8.38 35.37
C GLU A 296 19.48 8.37 35.92
N VAL A 297 20.47 8.42 35.00
CA VAL A 297 21.91 8.51 35.32
C VAL A 297 22.50 9.64 34.48
N VAL A 298 23.07 10.64 35.12
CA VAL A 298 23.67 11.78 34.46
C VAL A 298 25.10 11.98 34.96
N HIS A 299 26.06 11.92 34.04
CA HIS A 299 27.47 12.18 34.29
C HIS A 299 27.90 13.43 33.55
N VAL A 300 28.36 14.44 34.28
CA VAL A 300 28.92 15.70 33.75
C VAL A 300 30.34 15.84 34.21
N LYS A 301 31.31 15.92 33.26
CA LYS A 301 32.73 16.08 33.61
C LYS A 301 33.09 17.50 34.05
N GLN A 302 32.49 18.51 33.39
CA GLN A 302 32.70 19.92 33.70
C GLN A 302 31.38 20.71 33.60
N MET A 303 31.10 21.56 34.58
CA MET A 303 29.98 22.47 34.60
C MET A 303 30.49 23.91 34.68
N ILE A 304 29.95 24.81 33.83
CA ILE A 304 30.35 26.24 33.75
C ILE A 304 29.11 27.10 33.97
#